data_47396e8a6bff14a2a9a8befb924d100c
#
_entry.id   47396e8a6bff14a2a9a8befb924d100c
#
_cell.length_a   1.000
_cell.length_b   1.000
_cell.length_c   1.000
_cell.angle_alpha   90.00
_cell.angle_beta   90.00
_cell.angle_gamma   90.00
#
_symmetry.space_group_name_H-M   'P 1'
#
loop_
_entity.id
_entity.type
_entity.pdbx_description
1 polymer ?
#
loop_
_entity_poly.entity_id
_entity_poly.type
_entity_poly.pdbx_seq_one_letter_code
_entity_poly.pdbx_strand_id
1 'polypeptide(L)'
;MTRRILPLSSIDRRAVLTGLVGSALAAPHLTSAQTAARAPVPLVLRARPVRRALRPGAPDADIWALEPESRGPLAFRRGDTLAMTFRNDLPVPTVLNWHGLDGAPDTEPLLARAPVPPGGSDTVSLPLSRAGTLMCDARLLGDGGARATGALALSVGDDGLTADRDETLLIEDWRPGADGHPTAPGASPNGAPPIYSVNGQPARDIPTRPGERLRFRFINGSQRNVIALKIDNSAVRVMAIDGRRAEPFPARDGQLVLAAGTRIDAVIDVPASPGSTAQIHISDGRTTLPLSRIVSSGEPLRTTPLPPPAALPSDGLPDRIDLRTALRVDLTIDRIAGANWIAPASFDSVGAPAFGVKRNRAVVLALTNRAAVPATFHLHGHHFRLLDRLDDG
;
A
#
# COMPACT_ATOMS: atom_id res chain seq x y z
N MET A 1 64.50 -28.87 -46.60
CA MET A 1 63.97 -27.48 -46.57
C MET A 1 63.79 -27.03 -45.11
N THR A 2 64.81 -26.34 -44.64
CA THR A 2 64.97 -25.94 -43.23
C THR A 2 64.40 -24.53 -43.02
N ARG A 3 63.32 -24.40 -42.22
CA ARG A 3 62.78 -23.11 -41.84
C ARG A 3 63.57 -22.55 -40.66
N ARG A 4 64.23 -21.43 -40.90
CA ARG A 4 64.90 -20.61 -39.87
C ARG A 4 63.84 -19.90 -39.01
N ILE A 5 63.94 -20.08 -37.73
CA ILE A 5 63.24 -19.31 -36.74
C ILE A 5 64.09 -18.13 -36.35
N LEU A 6 63.60 -16.90 -36.53
CA LEU A 6 64.21 -15.67 -36.05
C LEU A 6 63.93 -15.46 -34.57
N PRO A 7 64.90 -15.00 -33.75
CA PRO A 7 64.65 -14.75 -32.34
C PRO A 7 63.86 -13.44 -32.13
N LEU A 8 62.85 -13.48 -31.25
CA LEU A 8 62.17 -12.32 -30.76
C LEU A 8 63.12 -11.48 -29.88
N SER A 9 63.37 -10.23 -30.29
CA SER A 9 64.11 -9.25 -29.51
C SER A 9 63.34 -8.89 -28.23
N SER A 10 64.03 -8.94 -27.12
CA SER A 10 63.50 -8.55 -25.79
C SER A 10 63.14 -7.07 -25.80
N ILE A 11 61.88 -6.76 -25.53
CA ILE A 11 61.39 -5.41 -25.31
C ILE A 11 61.83 -4.99 -23.90
N ASP A 12 62.65 -3.94 -23.85
CA ASP A 12 63.20 -3.39 -22.61
C ASP A 12 62.08 -2.77 -21.76
N ARG A 13 61.93 -3.26 -20.54
CA ARG A 13 60.88 -2.81 -19.58
C ARG A 13 60.98 -1.30 -19.25
N ARG A 14 62.07 -0.64 -19.51
CA ARG A 14 62.25 0.81 -19.29
C ARG A 14 61.61 1.66 -20.38
N ALA A 15 61.49 1.15 -21.61
CA ALA A 15 60.82 1.87 -22.69
C ALA A 15 59.29 1.88 -22.59
N VAL A 16 58.70 0.95 -21.87
CA VAL A 16 57.24 0.88 -21.65
C VAL A 16 56.78 1.88 -20.56
N LEU A 17 57.66 2.23 -19.62
CA LEU A 17 57.32 3.15 -18.53
C LEU A 17 57.40 4.64 -18.93
N THR A 18 58.13 5.01 -19.96
CA THR A 18 58.22 6.40 -20.44
C THR A 18 57.13 6.77 -21.45
N GLY A 19 56.43 5.78 -22.05
CA GLY A 19 55.31 6.02 -22.97
C GLY A 19 53.94 6.22 -22.27
N LEU A 20 53.83 5.86 -21.00
CA LEU A 20 52.56 5.90 -20.24
C LEU A 20 52.33 7.23 -19.47
N VAL A 21 53.32 8.10 -19.38
CA VAL A 21 53.20 9.37 -18.65
C VAL A 21 52.62 10.50 -19.54
N GLY A 22 52.65 10.33 -20.87
CA GLY A 22 52.16 11.35 -21.81
C GLY A 22 50.70 11.31 -22.18
N SER A 23 49.94 10.23 -21.82
CA SER A 23 48.54 10.05 -22.23
C SER A 23 47.52 10.27 -21.10
N ALA A 24 47.97 10.70 -19.93
CA ALA A 24 47.06 10.88 -18.74
C ALA A 24 46.41 12.27 -18.65
N LEU A 25 46.57 13.14 -19.63
CA LEU A 25 46.10 14.54 -19.55
C LEU A 25 44.90 14.88 -20.46
N ALA A 26 44.25 13.92 -21.08
CA ALA A 26 43.09 14.20 -21.93
C ALA A 26 41.98 13.13 -21.81
N ALA A 27 41.74 12.57 -20.62
CA ALA A 27 40.47 11.92 -20.35
C ALA A 27 39.46 13.00 -19.95
N PRO A 28 38.34 13.16 -20.70
CA PRO A 28 37.25 13.98 -20.17
C PRO A 28 36.83 13.33 -18.84
N HIS A 29 36.94 14.07 -17.75
CA HIS A 29 36.31 13.69 -16.52
C HIS A 29 34.81 13.61 -16.82
N LEU A 30 34.31 12.40 -17.13
CA LEU A 30 32.90 12.05 -16.94
C LEU A 30 32.72 12.17 -15.44
N THR A 31 32.42 13.37 -14.97
CA THR A 31 31.78 13.60 -13.68
C THR A 31 30.47 12.82 -13.77
N SER A 32 30.49 11.57 -13.33
CA SER A 32 29.26 10.92 -12.90
C SER A 32 28.66 11.90 -11.94
N ALA A 33 27.58 12.57 -12.35
CA ALA A 33 26.76 13.33 -11.45
C ALA A 33 26.28 12.31 -10.42
N GLN A 34 27.03 12.19 -9.34
CA GLN A 34 26.61 11.46 -8.15
C GLN A 34 25.38 12.23 -7.69
N THR A 35 24.21 11.71 -8.03
CA THR A 35 22.94 12.24 -7.53
C THR A 35 23.11 12.26 -6.02
N ALA A 36 23.27 13.43 -5.45
CA ALA A 36 23.45 13.58 -4.01
C ALA A 36 22.32 12.82 -3.33
N ALA A 37 22.65 11.82 -2.53
CA ALA A 37 21.67 11.04 -1.79
C ALA A 37 20.84 12.04 -0.97
N ARG A 38 19.53 12.05 -1.18
CA ARG A 38 18.64 12.90 -0.39
C ARG A 38 18.75 12.49 1.07
N ALA A 39 18.73 13.48 1.97
CA ALA A 39 18.67 13.20 3.39
C ALA A 39 17.39 12.40 3.71
N PRO A 40 17.46 11.40 4.59
CA PRO A 40 16.28 10.66 5.01
C PRO A 40 15.19 11.57 5.55
N VAL A 41 13.95 11.31 5.16
CA VAL A 41 12.78 12.06 5.61
C VAL A 41 12.32 11.48 6.96
N PRO A 42 12.28 12.26 8.04
CA PRO A 42 11.82 11.75 9.33
C PRO A 42 10.32 11.47 9.30
N LEU A 43 9.92 10.33 9.85
CA LEU A 43 8.52 9.95 10.05
C LEU A 43 8.38 9.31 11.43
N VAL A 44 7.62 9.94 12.32
CA VAL A 44 7.31 9.37 13.62
C VAL A 44 5.86 8.91 13.61
N LEU A 45 5.65 7.63 13.87
CA LEU A 45 4.34 6.99 14.02
C LEU A 45 4.12 6.59 15.47
N ARG A 46 2.90 6.80 15.97
CA ARG A 46 2.52 6.51 17.33
C ARG A 46 1.23 5.72 17.40
N ALA A 47 1.27 4.55 18.03
CA ALA A 47 0.07 3.79 18.37
C ALA A 47 -0.34 4.13 19.79
N ARG A 48 -1.58 4.62 19.99
CA ARG A 48 -2.05 5.08 21.30
C ARG A 48 -3.57 5.01 21.46
N PRO A 49 -4.09 4.94 22.70
CA PRO A 49 -5.49 5.18 22.97
C PRO A 49 -5.87 6.63 22.66
N VAL A 50 -7.00 6.83 22.01
CA VAL A 50 -7.56 8.15 21.70
C VAL A 50 -9.07 8.13 21.86
N ARG A 51 -9.68 9.30 22.07
CA ARG A 51 -11.12 9.50 22.01
C ARG A 51 -11.48 10.24 20.74
N ARG A 52 -12.45 9.70 20.01
CA ARG A 52 -12.83 10.26 18.70
C ARG A 52 -14.26 9.95 18.35
N ALA A 53 -14.98 10.94 17.81
CA ALA A 53 -16.28 10.71 17.21
C ALA A 53 -16.12 9.88 15.93
N LEU A 54 -16.85 8.76 15.83
CA LEU A 54 -16.87 7.90 14.64
C LEU A 54 -18.03 8.23 13.69
N ARG A 55 -19.02 8.97 14.17
CA ARG A 55 -20.17 9.48 13.40
C ARG A 55 -20.40 10.94 13.73
N PRO A 56 -20.91 11.75 12.79
CA PRO A 56 -21.30 13.12 13.07
C PRO A 56 -22.32 13.16 14.22
N GLY A 57 -22.08 14.04 15.20
CA GLY A 57 -22.98 14.25 16.34
C GLY A 57 -23.06 13.11 17.37
N ALA A 58 -22.25 12.03 17.21
CA ALA A 58 -22.15 10.98 18.20
C ALA A 58 -21.12 11.32 19.29
N PRO A 59 -21.26 10.77 20.51
CA PRO A 59 -20.20 10.84 21.51
C PRO A 59 -18.90 10.22 21.01
N ASP A 60 -17.78 10.70 21.56
CA ASP A 60 -16.48 10.12 21.29
C ASP A 60 -16.40 8.68 21.79
N ALA A 61 -15.88 7.79 20.95
CA ALA A 61 -15.55 6.44 21.31
C ALA A 61 -14.08 6.32 21.69
N ASP A 62 -13.75 5.46 22.65
CA ASP A 62 -12.37 5.11 22.97
C ASP A 62 -11.88 4.11 21.93
N ILE A 63 -10.90 4.52 21.15
CA ILE A 63 -10.28 3.69 20.10
C ILE A 63 -8.77 3.67 20.29
N TRP A 64 -8.11 2.70 19.68
CA TRP A 64 -6.68 2.69 19.51
C TRP A 64 -6.37 3.17 18.11
N ALA A 65 -5.54 4.20 17.99
CA ALA A 65 -5.19 4.80 16.72
C ALA A 65 -3.70 4.66 16.43
N LEU A 66 -3.37 4.50 15.17
CA LEU A 66 -2.02 4.68 14.63
C LEU A 66 -1.99 6.05 13.97
N GLU A 67 -1.15 6.95 14.45
CA GLU A 67 -1.11 8.35 14.01
C GLU A 67 0.32 8.81 13.73
N PRO A 68 0.54 9.66 12.72
CA PRO A 68 1.80 10.39 12.57
C PRO A 68 1.86 11.53 13.60
N GLU A 69 3.05 11.83 14.10
CA GLU A 69 3.23 13.03 14.94
C GLU A 69 3.16 14.33 14.11
N SER A 70 3.47 14.26 12.81
CA SER A 70 3.33 15.37 11.88
C SER A 70 1.88 15.55 11.45
N ARG A 71 1.45 16.79 11.24
CA ARG A 71 0.12 17.11 10.69
C ARG A 71 0.17 17.13 9.17
N GLY A 72 -0.90 16.67 8.53
CA GLY A 72 -1.09 16.73 7.09
C GLY A 72 -0.95 15.36 6.40
N PRO A 73 -1.14 15.31 5.08
CA PRO A 73 -1.06 14.08 4.32
C PRO A 73 0.37 13.53 4.31
N LEU A 74 0.50 12.22 4.43
CA LEU A 74 1.78 11.52 4.31
C LEU A 74 2.10 11.31 2.82
N ALA A 75 2.64 12.36 2.20
CA ALA A 75 2.98 12.39 0.79
C ALA A 75 4.49 12.50 0.61
N PHE A 76 5.07 11.57 -0.12
CA PHE A 76 6.50 11.40 -0.34
C PHE A 76 6.81 11.31 -1.84
N ARG A 77 8.08 11.26 -2.19
CA ARG A 77 8.54 11.09 -3.58
C ARG A 77 9.24 9.76 -3.76
N ARG A 78 9.15 9.22 -4.94
CA ARG A 78 9.95 8.05 -5.31
C ARG A 78 11.43 8.35 -5.15
N GLY A 79 12.17 7.43 -4.52
CA GLY A 79 13.58 7.59 -4.18
C GLY A 79 13.84 8.24 -2.82
N ASP A 80 12.82 8.72 -2.12
CA ASP A 80 12.98 9.12 -0.73
C ASP A 80 13.27 7.87 0.15
N THR A 81 13.96 8.10 1.25
CA THR A 81 14.14 7.12 2.31
C THR A 81 13.52 7.68 3.58
N LEU A 82 12.60 6.97 4.20
CA LEU A 82 12.01 7.39 5.46
C LEU A 82 12.90 6.92 6.61
N ALA A 83 13.29 7.83 7.48
CA ALA A 83 13.83 7.50 8.81
C ALA A 83 12.61 7.40 9.75
N MET A 84 12.01 6.21 9.81
CA MET A 84 10.77 5.98 10.55
C MET A 84 11.07 5.55 11.98
N THR A 85 10.42 6.20 12.94
CA THR A 85 10.38 5.79 14.34
C THR A 85 8.95 5.43 14.70
N PHE A 86 8.74 4.23 15.22
CA PHE A 86 7.46 3.77 15.75
C PHE A 86 7.51 3.82 17.28
N ARG A 87 6.47 4.38 17.91
CA ARG A 87 6.25 4.40 19.35
C ARG A 87 4.97 3.68 19.72
N ASN A 88 5.05 2.73 20.62
CA ASN A 88 3.91 1.96 21.10
C ASN A 88 3.46 2.40 22.48
N ASP A 89 2.43 3.23 22.54
CA ASP A 89 1.78 3.62 23.82
C ASP A 89 0.52 2.79 24.11
N LEU A 90 0.30 1.71 23.36
CA LEU A 90 -0.75 0.75 23.66
C LEU A 90 -0.33 -0.18 24.78
N PRO A 91 -1.28 -0.77 25.54
CA PRO A 91 -0.98 -1.68 26.65
C PRO A 91 -0.58 -3.09 26.18
N VAL A 92 -0.42 -3.33 24.88
CA VAL A 92 -0.09 -4.63 24.28
C VAL A 92 1.08 -4.50 23.30
N PRO A 93 1.89 -5.56 23.14
CA PRO A 93 2.91 -5.60 22.10
C PRO A 93 2.30 -5.41 20.72
N THR A 94 3.00 -4.65 19.87
CA THR A 94 2.47 -4.23 18.55
C THR A 94 3.57 -4.28 17.51
N VAL A 95 3.23 -4.72 16.30
CA VAL A 95 4.09 -4.63 15.12
C VAL A 95 3.43 -3.79 14.04
N LEU A 96 4.22 -3.09 13.24
CA LEU A 96 3.73 -2.41 12.06
C LEU A 96 3.72 -3.36 10.86
N ASN A 97 2.64 -3.31 10.11
CA ASN A 97 2.45 -4.08 8.90
C ASN A 97 2.34 -3.10 7.72
N TRP A 98 3.21 -3.28 6.72
CA TRP A 98 3.31 -2.39 5.57
C TRP A 98 2.76 -3.06 4.32
N HIS A 99 1.87 -2.38 3.63
CA HIS A 99 1.30 -2.82 2.35
C HIS A 99 1.86 -1.97 1.22
N GLY A 100 2.47 -2.63 0.24
CA GLY A 100 3.00 -1.98 -0.98
C GLY A 100 4.46 -1.56 -0.92
N LEU A 101 5.18 -1.80 0.18
CA LEU A 101 6.63 -1.64 0.22
C LEU A 101 7.34 -2.79 -0.49
N ASP A 102 8.38 -2.46 -1.25
CA ASP A 102 9.24 -3.45 -1.89
C ASP A 102 10.32 -3.93 -0.91
N GLY A 103 10.50 -5.25 -0.84
CA GLY A 103 11.69 -6.00 -0.46
C GLY A 103 12.64 -5.41 0.56
N ALA A 104 12.15 -4.67 1.55
CA ALA A 104 12.97 -4.20 2.66
C ALA A 104 12.93 -5.27 3.77
N PRO A 105 13.91 -6.20 3.83
CA PRO A 105 13.90 -7.30 4.81
C PRO A 105 13.75 -6.80 6.24
N ASP A 106 14.30 -5.62 6.52
CA ASP A 106 14.26 -4.98 7.83
C ASP A 106 12.85 -4.55 8.26
N THR A 107 11.87 -4.59 7.36
CA THR A 107 10.48 -4.22 7.66
C THR A 107 9.57 -5.43 7.87
N GLU A 108 10.10 -6.66 7.72
CA GLU A 108 9.32 -7.87 7.88
C GLU A 108 8.84 -8.03 9.32
N PRO A 109 7.54 -7.89 9.60
CA PRO A 109 7.02 -8.07 10.95
C PRO A 109 7.21 -9.50 11.39
N LEU A 110 7.60 -9.68 12.64
CA LEU A 110 7.82 -11.00 13.28
C LEU A 110 9.02 -11.81 12.77
N LEU A 111 9.65 -11.43 11.67
CA LEU A 111 10.88 -12.06 11.18
C LEU A 111 12.10 -11.20 11.49
N ALA A 112 12.15 -10.01 10.91
CA ALA A 112 13.27 -9.07 11.12
C ALA A 112 13.00 -8.11 12.26
N ARG A 113 11.73 -7.91 12.65
CA ARG A 113 11.31 -6.99 13.70
C ARG A 113 10.55 -7.69 14.80
N ALA A 114 11.11 -7.62 16.01
CA ALA A 114 10.39 -8.04 17.21
C ALA A 114 9.18 -7.11 17.46
N PRO A 115 8.12 -7.62 18.12
CA PRO A 115 7.03 -6.78 18.58
C PRO A 115 7.54 -5.68 19.51
N VAL A 116 7.09 -4.47 19.29
CA VAL A 116 7.42 -3.33 20.16
C VAL A 116 6.56 -3.44 21.42
N PRO A 117 7.16 -3.57 22.62
CA PRO A 117 6.41 -3.70 23.86
C PRO A 117 5.69 -2.38 24.21
N PRO A 118 4.74 -2.42 25.15
CA PRO A 118 4.13 -1.21 25.72
C PRO A 118 5.18 -0.21 26.21
N GLY A 119 5.04 1.05 25.80
CA GLY A 119 6.00 2.13 26.10
C GLY A 119 7.32 2.06 25.33
N GLY A 120 7.49 1.06 24.47
CA GLY A 120 8.69 0.89 23.66
C GLY A 120 8.68 1.66 22.35
N SER A 121 9.83 1.64 21.67
CA SER A 121 9.97 2.22 20.33
C SER A 121 10.89 1.38 19.46
N ASP A 122 10.70 1.51 18.15
CA ASP A 122 11.56 0.89 17.12
C ASP A 122 11.85 1.90 16.02
N THR A 123 13.02 1.81 15.40
CA THR A 123 13.44 2.69 14.29
C THR A 123 13.85 1.86 13.09
N VAL A 124 13.36 2.24 11.92
CA VAL A 124 13.67 1.54 10.66
C VAL A 124 13.83 2.52 9.51
N SER A 125 14.70 2.17 8.58
CA SER A 125 14.91 2.89 7.33
C SER A 125 14.06 2.25 6.23
N LEU A 126 13.16 3.02 5.62
CA LEU A 126 12.23 2.56 4.60
C LEU A 126 12.52 3.24 3.25
N PRO A 127 13.20 2.57 2.32
CA PRO A 127 13.39 3.13 0.99
C PRO A 127 12.10 3.08 0.18
N LEU A 128 11.67 4.22 -0.36
CA LEU A 128 10.50 4.35 -1.23
C LEU A 128 10.93 4.21 -2.70
N SER A 129 11.22 2.98 -3.10
CA SER A 129 11.76 2.68 -4.44
C SER A 129 10.75 2.86 -5.58
N ARG A 130 9.44 2.85 -5.26
CA ARG A 130 8.36 2.93 -6.23
C ARG A 130 7.31 3.96 -5.85
N ALA A 131 6.71 4.57 -6.86
CA ALA A 131 5.53 5.41 -6.70
C ALA A 131 4.28 4.55 -6.53
N GLY A 132 3.26 5.09 -5.86
CA GLY A 132 1.99 4.44 -5.64
C GLY A 132 1.36 4.76 -4.30
N THR A 133 0.32 4.02 -3.97
CA THR A 133 -0.42 4.13 -2.72
C THR A 133 0.00 3.03 -1.76
N LEU A 134 0.46 3.41 -0.58
CA LEU A 134 0.86 2.53 0.50
C LEU A 134 -0.15 2.60 1.64
N MET A 135 -0.18 1.55 2.45
CA MET A 135 -0.91 1.53 3.71
C MET A 135 -0.01 0.95 4.80
N CYS A 136 -0.15 1.46 6.01
CA CYS A 136 0.46 0.90 7.21
C CYS A 136 -0.62 0.67 8.25
N ASP A 137 -0.66 -0.50 8.87
CA ASP A 137 -1.53 -0.79 10.01
C ASP A 137 -0.75 -1.37 11.18
N ALA A 138 -1.31 -1.24 12.37
CA ALA A 138 -0.76 -1.84 13.57
C ALA A 138 -1.39 -3.22 13.80
N ARG A 139 -0.56 -4.25 13.92
CA ARG A 139 -0.98 -5.59 14.31
C ARG A 139 -0.76 -5.79 15.80
N LEU A 140 -1.83 -6.14 16.49
CA LEU A 140 -1.82 -6.36 17.92
C LEU A 140 -1.48 -7.82 18.21
N LEU A 141 -0.61 -8.02 19.18
CA LEU A 141 -0.21 -9.35 19.64
C LEU A 141 -0.65 -9.50 21.09
N GLY A 142 -1.60 -10.38 21.36
CA GLY A 142 -2.09 -10.63 22.71
C GLY A 142 -3.53 -11.11 22.74
N ASP A 143 -3.89 -11.69 23.87
CA ASP A 143 -5.22 -12.22 24.10
C ASP A 143 -6.25 -11.12 24.27
N GLY A 144 -7.37 -11.29 23.67
CA GLY A 144 -8.66 -10.69 23.84
C GLY A 144 -8.81 -9.34 24.56
N GLY A 145 -9.72 -8.54 24.15
CA GLY A 145 -9.98 -7.21 24.68
C GLY A 145 -9.18 -6.10 23.99
N ALA A 146 -8.31 -6.43 23.04
CA ALA A 146 -7.69 -5.43 22.21
C ALA A 146 -8.75 -4.68 21.38
N ARG A 147 -8.79 -3.37 21.49
CA ARG A 147 -9.67 -2.50 20.72
C ARG A 147 -9.20 -2.42 19.27
N ALA A 148 -10.11 -2.09 18.36
CA ALA A 148 -9.73 -1.87 16.97
C ALA A 148 -8.69 -0.75 16.86
N THR A 149 -7.70 -0.95 15.99
CA THR A 149 -6.71 0.08 15.65
C THR A 149 -6.96 0.58 14.23
N GLY A 150 -6.75 1.88 14.04
CA GLY A 150 -6.77 2.49 12.73
C GLY A 150 -5.53 2.14 11.88
N ALA A 151 -5.63 2.44 10.59
CA ALA A 151 -4.53 2.37 9.64
C ALA A 151 -4.08 3.77 9.21
N LEU A 152 -2.99 3.84 8.44
CA LEU A 152 -2.49 5.05 7.80
C LEU A 152 -2.31 4.84 6.31
N ALA A 153 -2.69 5.86 5.55
CA ALA A 153 -2.42 5.95 4.13
C ALA A 153 -1.17 6.79 3.87
N LEU A 154 -0.33 6.33 2.95
CA LEU A 154 0.81 7.08 2.46
C LEU A 154 0.76 7.11 0.94
N SER A 155 1.10 8.23 0.34
CA SER A 155 1.26 8.35 -1.11
C SER A 155 2.72 8.59 -1.47
N VAL A 156 3.17 7.90 -2.52
CA VAL A 156 4.48 8.12 -3.13
C VAL A 156 4.26 8.62 -4.54
N GLY A 157 4.63 9.87 -4.80
CA GLY A 157 4.45 10.55 -6.08
C GLY A 157 5.46 10.13 -7.15
N ASP A 158 5.44 10.86 -8.27
CA ASP A 158 6.28 10.65 -9.47
C ASP A 158 5.92 9.41 -10.29
N ASP A 159 4.63 9.05 -10.33
CA ASP A 159 4.11 7.98 -11.19
C ASP A 159 3.60 8.48 -12.56
N GLY A 160 3.70 9.78 -12.82
CA GLY A 160 3.32 10.38 -14.09
C GLY A 160 1.81 10.57 -14.31
N LEU A 161 0.97 10.24 -13.36
CA LEU A 161 -0.46 10.50 -13.46
C LEU A 161 -0.77 11.99 -13.29
N THR A 162 -1.36 12.59 -14.32
CA THR A 162 -1.78 13.99 -14.27
C THR A 162 -3.21 14.08 -13.75
N ALA A 163 -3.37 14.73 -12.61
CA ALA A 163 -4.65 15.10 -12.01
C ALA A 163 -4.54 16.50 -11.42
N ASP A 164 -5.65 17.21 -11.29
CA ASP A 164 -5.66 18.53 -10.68
C ASP A 164 -5.51 18.42 -9.16
N ARG A 165 -6.00 17.32 -8.59
CA ARG A 165 -5.93 17.03 -7.16
C ARG A 165 -5.89 15.54 -6.89
N ASP A 166 -5.14 15.19 -5.84
CA ASP A 166 -5.02 13.84 -5.30
C ASP A 166 -5.84 13.76 -4.00
N GLU A 167 -6.78 12.83 -3.92
CA GLU A 167 -7.70 12.67 -2.80
C GLU A 167 -7.59 11.26 -2.25
N THR A 168 -7.18 11.13 -0.99
CA THR A 168 -7.02 9.83 -0.33
C THR A 168 -8.22 9.55 0.56
N LEU A 169 -8.86 8.40 0.35
CA LEU A 169 -9.95 7.88 1.17
C LEU A 169 -9.53 6.55 1.78
N LEU A 170 -8.94 6.61 2.96
CA LEU A 170 -8.72 5.45 3.81
C LEU A 170 -10.01 5.17 4.56
N ILE A 171 -10.66 4.08 4.21
CA ILE A 171 -11.98 3.69 4.73
C ILE A 171 -11.77 2.61 5.79
N GLU A 172 -12.29 2.84 6.99
CA GLU A 172 -12.17 1.92 8.11
C GLU A 172 -13.54 1.60 8.67
N ASP A 173 -13.75 0.37 9.11
CA ASP A 173 -14.98 -0.07 9.76
C ASP A 173 -14.81 -0.20 11.27
N TRP A 174 -15.80 0.27 11.99
CA TRP A 174 -15.86 0.20 13.44
C TRP A 174 -17.16 -0.49 13.85
N ARG A 175 -17.07 -1.49 14.71
CA ARG A 175 -18.23 -2.20 15.20
C ARG A 175 -18.45 -1.89 16.67
N PRO A 176 -19.48 -1.10 16.99
CA PRO A 176 -19.76 -0.76 18.39
C PRO A 176 -20.20 -1.99 19.17
N GLY A 177 -19.63 -2.18 20.35
CA GLY A 177 -20.07 -3.12 21.36
C GLY A 177 -21.33 -2.63 22.07
N ALA A 178 -21.83 -3.43 23.00
CA ALA A 178 -22.97 -3.06 23.83
C ALA A 178 -22.72 -1.82 24.71
N ASP A 179 -21.46 -1.56 25.03
CA ASP A 179 -20.97 -0.40 25.77
C ASP A 179 -20.73 0.84 24.90
N GLY A 180 -21.01 0.76 23.58
CA GLY A 180 -20.78 1.83 22.60
C GLY A 180 -19.33 1.98 22.14
N HIS A 181 -18.40 1.22 22.68
CA HIS A 181 -17.00 1.22 22.23
C HIS A 181 -16.77 0.25 21.08
N PRO A 182 -15.83 0.53 20.17
CA PRO A 182 -15.45 -0.40 19.12
C PRO A 182 -14.91 -1.71 19.71
N THR A 183 -15.42 -2.80 19.19
CA THR A 183 -14.96 -4.15 19.55
C THR A 183 -13.64 -4.47 18.86
N ALA A 184 -12.93 -5.47 19.39
CA ALA A 184 -11.75 -6.00 18.78
C ALA A 184 -12.04 -6.47 17.33
N PRO A 185 -11.04 -6.41 16.43
CA PRO A 185 -11.17 -6.96 15.10
C PRO A 185 -11.67 -8.40 15.17
N GLY A 186 -12.78 -8.65 14.50
CA GLY A 186 -13.36 -9.96 14.44
C GLY A 186 -14.45 -10.28 15.42
N ALA A 187 -14.59 -9.56 16.46
CA ALA A 187 -15.81 -9.65 17.24
C ALA A 187 -16.96 -9.14 16.39
N SER A 188 -18.07 -9.88 16.36
CA SER A 188 -19.31 -9.45 15.73
C SER A 188 -20.36 -9.28 16.81
N PRO A 189 -20.38 -8.12 17.50
CA PRO A 189 -21.35 -7.92 18.56
C PRO A 189 -22.74 -7.78 17.94
N ASN A 190 -23.61 -8.69 18.29
CA ASN A 190 -25.05 -8.59 18.10
C ASN A 190 -25.59 -8.15 16.73
N GLY A 191 -24.82 -8.36 15.65
CA GLY A 191 -25.24 -8.00 14.30
C GLY A 191 -25.40 -6.50 14.02
N ALA A 192 -24.89 -5.63 14.90
CA ALA A 192 -24.93 -4.18 14.67
C ALA A 192 -24.22 -3.81 13.35
N PRO A 193 -24.80 -2.92 12.53
CA PRO A 193 -24.16 -2.48 11.30
C PRO A 193 -22.84 -1.75 11.61
N PRO A 194 -21.84 -1.87 10.73
CA PRO A 194 -20.59 -1.17 10.92
C PRO A 194 -20.77 0.35 10.79
N ILE A 195 -19.93 1.09 11.49
CA ILE A 195 -19.72 2.52 11.29
C ILE A 195 -18.49 2.67 10.40
N TYR A 196 -18.57 3.48 9.35
CA TYR A 196 -17.43 3.74 8.48
C TYR A 196 -16.88 5.13 8.76
N SER A 197 -15.57 5.21 8.94
CA SER A 197 -14.79 6.46 8.94
C SER A 197 -13.97 6.60 7.68
N VAL A 198 -13.63 7.83 7.35
CA VAL A 198 -12.71 8.16 6.25
C VAL A 198 -11.54 8.95 6.83
N ASN A 199 -10.33 8.46 6.64
CA ASN A 199 -9.11 9.07 7.20
C ASN A 199 -9.20 9.27 8.72
N GLY A 200 -9.75 8.29 9.42
CA GLY A 200 -9.94 8.31 10.87
C GLY A 200 -10.93 9.35 11.39
N GLN A 201 -11.77 9.92 10.54
CA GLN A 201 -12.78 10.91 10.88
C GLN A 201 -14.15 10.49 10.33
N PRO A 202 -15.26 11.03 10.86
CA PRO A 202 -16.54 10.89 10.20
C PRO A 202 -16.47 11.30 8.74
N ALA A 203 -17.08 10.51 7.87
CA ALA A 203 -17.09 10.81 6.44
C ALA A 203 -17.76 12.17 6.16
N ARG A 204 -17.17 12.91 5.21
CA ARG A 204 -17.61 14.26 4.84
C ARG A 204 -17.72 14.41 3.32
N ASP A 205 -18.40 15.47 2.89
CA ASP A 205 -18.44 15.85 1.49
C ASP A 205 -17.03 16.24 0.97
N ILE A 206 -16.80 15.93 -0.29
CA ILE A 206 -15.55 16.22 -1.01
C ILE A 206 -15.87 17.39 -1.94
N PRO A 207 -15.52 18.65 -1.56
CA PRO A 207 -15.77 19.80 -2.41
C PRO A 207 -14.87 19.74 -3.63
N THR A 208 -15.42 20.06 -4.79
CA THR A 208 -14.72 20.09 -6.08
C THR A 208 -15.11 21.30 -6.91
N ARG A 209 -14.34 21.58 -7.95
CA ARG A 209 -14.70 22.56 -8.97
C ARG A 209 -15.26 21.84 -10.20
N PRO A 210 -16.19 22.47 -10.95
CA PRO A 210 -16.63 21.90 -12.22
C PRO A 210 -15.46 21.71 -13.19
N GLY A 211 -15.41 20.58 -13.89
CA GLY A 211 -14.33 20.24 -14.80
C GLY A 211 -13.01 19.83 -14.13
N GLU A 212 -12.96 19.66 -12.82
CA GLU A 212 -11.77 19.18 -12.10
C GLU A 212 -11.53 17.68 -12.36
N ARG A 213 -10.29 17.30 -12.58
CA ARG A 213 -9.87 15.87 -12.63
C ARG A 213 -9.30 15.48 -11.30
N LEU A 214 -9.92 14.50 -10.64
CA LEU A 214 -9.49 13.97 -9.35
C LEU A 214 -8.80 12.63 -9.53
N ARG A 215 -7.66 12.44 -8.88
CA ARG A 215 -7.14 11.12 -8.56
C ARG A 215 -7.65 10.73 -7.20
N PHE A 216 -8.41 9.68 -7.12
CA PHE A 216 -8.80 9.06 -5.86
C PHE A 216 -7.88 7.89 -5.53
N ARG A 217 -7.45 7.83 -4.28
CA ARG A 217 -6.78 6.69 -3.68
C ARG A 217 -7.73 6.05 -2.69
N PHE A 218 -8.49 5.08 -3.16
CA PHE A 218 -9.39 4.30 -2.30
C PHE A 218 -8.61 3.21 -1.60
N ILE A 219 -8.70 3.16 -0.28
CA ILE A 219 -7.97 2.21 0.55
C ILE A 219 -8.94 1.57 1.51
N ASN A 220 -9.00 0.23 1.50
CA ASN A 220 -9.75 -0.50 2.49
C ASN A 220 -8.87 -0.78 3.71
N GLY A 221 -8.98 0.05 4.74
CA GLY A 221 -8.29 -0.06 6.02
C GLY A 221 -9.00 -0.97 7.02
N SER A 222 -10.18 -1.54 6.68
CA SER A 222 -10.84 -2.50 7.55
C SER A 222 -10.01 -3.76 7.69
N GLN A 223 -10.03 -4.37 8.86
CA GLN A 223 -9.17 -5.52 9.13
C GLN A 223 -9.68 -6.82 8.53
N ARG A 224 -10.94 -6.85 8.06
CA ARG A 224 -11.60 -8.09 7.66
C ARG A 224 -12.51 -7.98 6.46
N ASN A 225 -13.26 -6.88 6.39
CA ASN A 225 -14.39 -6.85 5.49
C ASN A 225 -13.94 -6.52 4.07
N VAL A 226 -14.44 -7.29 3.12
CA VAL A 226 -14.47 -6.86 1.73
C VAL A 226 -15.55 -5.78 1.64
N ILE A 227 -15.21 -4.64 1.06
CA ILE A 227 -16.14 -3.54 0.81
C ILE A 227 -16.30 -3.32 -0.68
N ALA A 228 -17.50 -2.95 -1.09
CA ALA A 228 -17.79 -2.44 -2.42
C ALA A 228 -18.11 -0.95 -2.33
N LEU A 229 -17.46 -0.15 -3.16
CA LEU A 229 -17.78 1.26 -3.35
C LEU A 229 -18.53 1.41 -4.65
N LYS A 230 -19.56 2.25 -4.67
CA LYS A 230 -20.25 2.67 -5.89
C LYS A 230 -20.32 4.18 -5.92
N ILE A 231 -19.89 4.77 -7.04
CA ILE A 231 -19.90 6.21 -7.25
C ILE A 231 -20.95 6.51 -8.31
N ASP A 232 -22.04 7.15 -7.90
CA ASP A 232 -23.16 7.41 -8.80
C ASP A 232 -22.78 8.41 -9.89
N ASN A 233 -23.33 8.19 -11.08
CA ASN A 233 -23.23 9.10 -12.23
C ASN A 233 -21.80 9.57 -12.55
N SER A 234 -20.80 8.73 -12.27
CA SER A 234 -19.39 9.04 -12.49
C SER A 234 -18.70 7.97 -13.33
N ALA A 235 -17.93 8.41 -14.32
CA ALA A 235 -17.03 7.55 -15.06
C ALA A 235 -15.75 7.35 -14.23
N VAL A 236 -15.69 6.24 -13.51
CA VAL A 236 -14.54 5.86 -12.67
C VAL A 236 -13.57 5.05 -13.50
N ARG A 237 -12.36 5.53 -13.69
CA ARG A 237 -11.30 4.82 -14.43
C ARG A 237 -10.20 4.38 -13.48
N VAL A 238 -10.02 3.07 -13.36
CA VAL A 238 -8.97 2.46 -12.54
C VAL A 238 -7.63 2.60 -13.25
N MET A 239 -6.63 3.07 -12.53
CA MET A 239 -5.27 3.32 -13.01
C MET A 239 -4.23 2.41 -12.36
N ALA A 240 -4.43 2.08 -11.09
CA ALA A 240 -3.52 1.20 -10.34
C ALA A 240 -4.29 0.38 -9.30
N ILE A 241 -3.78 -0.81 -9.00
CA ILE A 241 -4.28 -1.70 -7.95
C ILE A 241 -3.10 -2.09 -7.06
N ASP A 242 -3.27 -1.99 -5.75
CA ASP A 242 -2.26 -2.29 -4.73
C ASP A 242 -0.92 -1.57 -4.95
N GLY A 243 -1.01 -0.30 -5.39
CA GLY A 243 0.14 0.53 -5.69
C GLY A 243 0.85 0.16 -6.99
N ARG A 244 0.26 -0.74 -7.82
CA ARG A 244 0.84 -1.18 -9.09
C ARG A 244 -0.01 -0.73 -10.26
N ARG A 245 0.65 -0.26 -11.32
CA ARG A 245 -0.03 0.15 -12.54
C ARG A 245 -0.93 -0.96 -13.09
N ALA A 246 -2.11 -0.60 -13.50
CA ALA A 246 -3.00 -1.43 -14.30
C ALA A 246 -3.11 -0.86 -15.73
N GLU A 247 -3.48 -1.69 -16.69
CA GLU A 247 -4.00 -1.15 -17.93
C GLU A 247 -5.27 -0.37 -17.60
N PRO A 248 -5.40 0.92 -17.96
CA PRO A 248 -6.55 1.72 -17.56
C PRO A 248 -7.88 1.14 -18.04
N PHE A 249 -8.79 0.88 -17.13
CA PHE A 249 -10.10 0.34 -17.46
C PHE A 249 -11.22 1.07 -16.70
N PRO A 250 -12.43 1.17 -17.28
CA PRO A 250 -13.57 1.73 -16.58
C PRO A 250 -14.10 0.75 -15.53
N ALA A 251 -14.37 1.24 -14.34
CA ALA A 251 -15.11 0.47 -13.34
C ALA A 251 -16.55 0.26 -13.83
N ARG A 252 -17.00 -1.00 -13.84
CA ARG A 252 -18.37 -1.33 -14.26
C ARG A 252 -19.37 -0.63 -13.33
N ASP A 253 -20.27 0.16 -13.88
CA ASP A 253 -21.28 0.92 -13.15
C ASP A 253 -20.73 1.79 -12.01
N GLY A 254 -19.46 2.25 -12.13
CA GLY A 254 -18.76 3.01 -11.09
C GLY A 254 -18.44 2.19 -9.84
N GLN A 255 -18.45 0.85 -9.93
CA GLN A 255 -18.26 -0.03 -8.78
C GLN A 255 -16.80 -0.49 -8.65
N LEU A 256 -16.28 -0.41 -7.42
CA LEU A 256 -14.98 -0.89 -7.02
C LEU A 256 -15.14 -1.88 -5.86
N VAL A 257 -14.46 -3.02 -5.92
CA VAL A 257 -14.46 -4.01 -4.83
C VAL A 257 -13.06 -4.08 -4.24
N LEU A 258 -12.96 -3.85 -2.94
CA LEU A 258 -11.69 -3.81 -2.21
C LEU A 258 -11.72 -4.83 -1.07
N ALA A 259 -10.83 -5.82 -1.12
CA ALA A 259 -10.52 -6.65 0.04
C ALA A 259 -9.77 -5.82 1.11
N ALA A 260 -9.72 -6.30 2.34
CA ALA A 260 -8.96 -5.65 3.40
C ALA A 260 -7.49 -5.46 2.99
N GLY A 261 -6.96 -4.25 3.11
CA GLY A 261 -5.62 -3.88 2.66
C GLY A 261 -5.48 -3.55 1.18
N THR A 262 -6.52 -3.75 0.35
CA THR A 262 -6.49 -3.37 -1.06
C THR A 262 -6.52 -1.85 -1.22
N ARG A 263 -5.76 -1.37 -2.19
CA ARG A 263 -5.66 0.02 -2.59
C ARG A 263 -5.95 0.15 -4.08
N ILE A 264 -6.89 1.01 -4.45
CA ILE A 264 -7.24 1.30 -5.87
C ILE A 264 -7.04 2.78 -6.12
N ASP A 265 -6.19 3.10 -7.09
CA ASP A 265 -6.06 4.44 -7.60
C ASP A 265 -6.96 4.59 -8.83
N ALA A 266 -7.87 5.54 -8.80
CA ALA A 266 -8.80 5.79 -9.89
C ALA A 266 -8.86 7.28 -10.24
N VAL A 267 -9.22 7.57 -11.48
CA VAL A 267 -9.46 8.94 -11.97
C VAL A 267 -10.94 9.14 -12.19
N ILE A 268 -11.42 10.29 -11.73
CA ILE A 268 -12.79 10.76 -11.95
C ILE A 268 -12.71 12.20 -12.46
N ASP A 269 -13.37 12.46 -13.59
CA ASP A 269 -13.56 13.81 -14.11
C ASP A 269 -14.90 14.37 -13.64
N VAL A 270 -14.86 15.47 -12.91
CA VAL A 270 -16.06 16.15 -12.42
C VAL A 270 -16.75 16.84 -13.63
N PRO A 271 -18.08 16.70 -13.78
CA PRO A 271 -18.79 17.41 -14.84
C PRO A 271 -18.52 18.92 -14.85
N ALA A 272 -18.45 19.51 -16.03
CA ALA A 272 -18.21 20.96 -16.17
C ALA A 272 -19.39 21.82 -15.69
N SER A 273 -20.54 21.22 -15.43
CA SER A 273 -21.74 21.91 -14.94
C SER A 273 -21.64 22.14 -13.43
N PRO A 274 -21.76 23.39 -12.95
CA PRO A 274 -21.82 23.68 -11.52
C PRO A 274 -23.02 22.98 -10.84
N GLY A 275 -22.86 22.67 -9.53
CA GLY A 275 -23.91 22.04 -8.73
C GLY A 275 -24.08 20.53 -8.96
N SER A 276 -23.24 19.90 -9.77
CA SER A 276 -23.26 18.45 -9.91
C SER A 276 -22.82 17.78 -8.60
N THR A 277 -23.49 16.68 -8.26
CA THR A 277 -23.15 15.85 -7.11
C THR A 277 -23.07 14.40 -7.50
N ALA A 278 -22.13 13.66 -6.90
CA ALA A 278 -22.03 12.22 -7.02
C ALA A 278 -21.96 11.59 -5.64
N GLN A 279 -22.90 10.70 -5.33
CA GLN A 279 -22.88 9.96 -4.06
C GLN A 279 -21.90 8.81 -4.15
N ILE A 280 -21.06 8.67 -3.14
CA ILE A 280 -20.24 7.50 -2.90
C ILE A 280 -20.96 6.63 -1.89
N HIS A 281 -21.36 5.43 -2.32
CA HIS A 281 -21.95 4.41 -1.46
C HIS A 281 -20.91 3.39 -1.06
N ILE A 282 -21.08 2.81 0.12
CA ILE A 282 -20.30 1.69 0.61
C ILE A 282 -21.21 0.52 0.96
N SER A 283 -20.78 -0.69 0.62
CA SER A 283 -21.49 -1.93 0.97
C SER A 283 -20.51 -2.98 1.49
N ASP A 284 -20.92 -3.72 2.51
CA ASP A 284 -20.22 -4.91 3.03
C ASP A 284 -20.84 -6.22 2.49
N GLY A 285 -21.66 -6.12 1.44
CA GLY A 285 -22.42 -7.23 0.88
C GLY A 285 -23.76 -7.52 1.60
N ARG A 286 -24.02 -6.90 2.75
CA ARG A 286 -25.27 -7.03 3.52
C ARG A 286 -26.04 -5.73 3.56
N THR A 287 -25.33 -4.64 3.77
CA THR A 287 -25.90 -3.30 3.92
C THR A 287 -25.19 -2.32 3.02
N THR A 288 -25.94 -1.47 2.35
CA THR A 288 -25.41 -0.35 1.56
C THR A 288 -25.74 0.95 2.26
N LEU A 289 -24.70 1.77 2.49
CA LEU A 289 -24.81 3.05 3.19
C LEU A 289 -24.21 4.17 2.34
N PRO A 290 -24.71 5.41 2.46
CA PRO A 290 -24.00 6.57 1.92
C PRO A 290 -22.72 6.77 2.72
N LEU A 291 -21.59 7.00 2.02
CA LEU A 291 -20.30 7.28 2.65
C LEU A 291 -19.96 8.77 2.54
N SER A 292 -19.76 9.27 1.35
CA SER A 292 -19.35 10.66 1.06
C SER A 292 -20.02 11.14 -0.22
N ARG A 293 -20.05 12.46 -0.45
CA ARG A 293 -20.48 13.03 -1.72
C ARG A 293 -19.35 13.84 -2.34
N ILE A 294 -19.18 13.71 -3.63
CA ILE A 294 -18.42 14.67 -4.44
C ILE A 294 -19.37 15.80 -4.76
N VAL A 295 -19.04 17.01 -4.36
CA VAL A 295 -19.91 18.20 -4.50
C VAL A 295 -19.20 19.26 -5.32
N SER A 296 -19.70 19.52 -6.51
CA SER A 296 -19.12 20.49 -7.44
C SER A 296 -19.73 21.86 -7.25
N SER A 297 -18.90 22.87 -7.03
CA SER A 297 -19.33 24.26 -6.84
C SER A 297 -18.30 25.27 -7.36
N GLY A 298 -18.74 26.50 -7.52
CA GLY A 298 -17.89 27.62 -7.96
C GLY A 298 -17.66 27.65 -9.46
N GLU A 299 -16.69 28.45 -9.89
CA GLU A 299 -16.32 28.65 -11.28
C GLU A 299 -15.63 27.39 -11.85
N PRO A 300 -15.98 27.00 -13.07
CA PRO A 300 -15.35 25.85 -13.73
C PRO A 300 -13.83 26.02 -13.85
N LEU A 301 -13.10 24.95 -13.51
CA LEU A 301 -11.67 24.89 -13.77
C LEU A 301 -11.40 24.76 -15.28
N ARG A 302 -12.29 24.04 -15.97
CA ARG A 302 -12.32 23.93 -17.43
C ARG A 302 -13.73 23.58 -17.93
N THR A 303 -14.04 24.04 -19.13
CA THR A 303 -15.31 23.76 -19.80
C THR A 303 -15.19 22.62 -20.82
N THR A 304 -13.97 22.35 -21.31
CA THR A 304 -13.71 21.27 -22.25
C THR A 304 -13.20 20.04 -21.50
N PRO A 305 -13.80 18.86 -21.68
CA PRO A 305 -13.32 17.63 -21.06
C PRO A 305 -11.87 17.31 -21.43
N LEU A 306 -11.12 16.79 -20.48
CA LEU A 306 -9.79 16.26 -20.75
C LEU A 306 -9.85 14.95 -21.51
N PRO A 307 -8.83 14.63 -22.32
CA PRO A 307 -8.73 13.30 -22.89
C PRO A 307 -8.62 12.24 -21.78
N PRO A 308 -9.00 10.98 -22.04
CA PRO A 308 -8.81 9.91 -21.07
C PRO A 308 -7.36 9.88 -20.58
N PRO A 309 -7.11 9.61 -19.28
CA PRO A 309 -5.75 9.53 -18.76
C PRO A 309 -5.00 8.38 -19.44
N ALA A 310 -3.75 8.64 -19.79
CA ALA A 310 -2.85 7.62 -20.34
C ALA A 310 -2.50 6.58 -19.27
N ALA A 311 -2.10 5.38 -19.72
CA ALA A 311 -1.58 4.37 -18.82
C ALA A 311 -0.36 4.89 -18.03
N LEU A 312 -0.22 4.48 -16.78
CA LEU A 312 0.94 4.82 -15.97
C LEU A 312 2.21 4.21 -16.58
N PRO A 313 3.36 4.90 -16.53
CA PRO A 313 4.60 4.38 -17.05
C PRO A 313 5.02 3.08 -16.34
N SER A 314 5.93 2.33 -16.96
CA SER A 314 6.44 1.09 -16.37
C SER A 314 7.08 1.36 -15.00
N ASP A 315 6.74 0.50 -14.07
CA ASP A 315 7.27 0.53 -12.70
C ASP A 315 8.53 -0.34 -12.53
N GLY A 316 9.06 -0.89 -13.65
CA GLY A 316 10.27 -1.72 -13.66
C GLY A 316 10.04 -3.17 -13.24
N LEU A 317 8.79 -3.59 -12.96
CA LEU A 317 8.49 -5.01 -12.81
C LEU A 317 8.38 -5.69 -14.18
N PRO A 318 8.73 -6.99 -14.29
CA PRO A 318 8.62 -7.72 -15.53
C PRO A 318 7.19 -7.73 -16.07
N ASP A 319 7.00 -7.38 -17.34
CA ASP A 319 5.69 -7.48 -17.99
C ASP A 319 5.26 -8.95 -18.18
N ARG A 320 6.23 -9.86 -18.29
CA ARG A 320 6.00 -11.30 -18.41
C ARG A 320 6.89 -12.07 -17.44
N ILE A 321 6.33 -13.10 -16.85
CA ILE A 321 7.04 -14.06 -15.98
C ILE A 321 7.05 -15.40 -16.70
N ASP A 322 8.24 -16.00 -16.89
CA ASP A 322 8.34 -17.35 -17.44
C ASP A 322 7.93 -18.38 -16.39
N LEU A 323 6.81 -19.03 -16.65
CA LEU A 323 6.21 -20.02 -15.75
C LEU A 323 6.61 -21.47 -16.09
N ARG A 324 7.35 -21.71 -17.18
CA ARG A 324 7.66 -23.10 -17.64
C ARG A 324 8.43 -23.92 -16.61
N THR A 325 9.26 -23.25 -15.80
CA THR A 325 10.07 -23.89 -14.75
C THR A 325 9.69 -23.40 -13.36
N ALA A 326 8.53 -22.76 -13.21
CA ALA A 326 8.09 -22.24 -11.94
C ALA A 326 7.92 -23.36 -10.89
N LEU A 327 8.24 -23.02 -9.65
CA LEU A 327 7.85 -23.86 -8.53
C LEU A 327 6.38 -23.60 -8.22
N ARG A 328 5.54 -24.61 -8.30
CA ARG A 328 4.16 -24.54 -7.83
C ARG A 328 4.09 -24.91 -6.35
N VAL A 329 3.43 -24.07 -5.58
CA VAL A 329 3.17 -24.29 -4.15
C VAL A 329 1.68 -24.13 -3.91
N ASP A 330 1.04 -25.18 -3.38
CA ASP A 330 -0.37 -25.14 -3.02
C ASP A 330 -0.49 -24.81 -1.53
N LEU A 331 -1.22 -23.72 -1.22
CA LEU A 331 -1.47 -23.24 0.13
C LEU A 331 -2.98 -23.23 0.40
N THR A 332 -3.39 -23.87 1.47
CA THR A 332 -4.80 -23.97 1.85
C THR A 332 -5.07 -23.27 3.16
N ILE A 333 -6.11 -22.46 3.19
CA ILE A 333 -6.68 -21.88 4.40
C ILE A 333 -7.87 -22.76 4.79
N ASP A 334 -7.68 -23.62 5.80
CA ASP A 334 -8.67 -24.67 6.13
C ASP A 334 -9.68 -24.24 7.18
N ARG A 335 -9.26 -23.59 8.22
CA ARG A 335 -10.12 -23.22 9.33
C ARG A 335 -9.77 -21.88 9.91
N ILE A 336 -10.82 -21.13 10.08
CA ILE A 336 -10.81 -19.96 10.95
C ILE A 336 -11.72 -20.37 12.12
N ALA A 337 -11.12 -20.80 13.21
CA ALA A 337 -11.86 -21.30 14.37
C ALA A 337 -12.50 -20.13 15.11
N GLY A 338 -13.82 -20.12 15.18
CA GLY A 338 -14.59 -19.24 16.05
C GLY A 338 -14.46 -17.73 15.78
N ALA A 339 -14.85 -16.92 16.76
CA ALA A 339 -14.74 -15.45 16.70
C ALA A 339 -13.26 -14.96 16.72
N ASN A 340 -12.33 -15.80 17.13
CA ASN A 340 -10.89 -15.52 17.25
C ASN A 340 -10.10 -15.95 16.01
N TRP A 341 -10.64 -15.78 14.83
CA TRP A 341 -9.98 -16.16 13.59
C TRP A 341 -8.75 -15.32 13.23
N ILE A 342 -8.53 -14.20 13.88
CA ILE A 342 -7.21 -13.59 13.94
C ILE A 342 -6.49 -14.18 15.15
N ALA A 343 -5.91 -15.36 15.01
CA ALA A 343 -4.91 -15.76 15.96
C ALA A 343 -3.75 -14.77 15.86
N PRO A 344 -3.38 -14.07 16.94
CA PRO A 344 -2.20 -13.23 16.90
C PRO A 344 -1.00 -14.12 16.58
N ALA A 345 -0.24 -13.76 15.54
CA ALA A 345 1.04 -14.39 15.32
C ALA A 345 1.93 -14.08 16.52
N SER A 346 2.64 -15.05 17.06
CA SER A 346 3.67 -14.80 18.06
C SER A 346 5.04 -14.74 17.40
N PHE A 347 5.90 -13.88 17.91
CA PHE A 347 7.28 -13.81 17.44
C PHE A 347 8.04 -15.13 17.68
N ASP A 348 7.67 -15.86 18.71
CA ASP A 348 8.28 -17.15 19.08
C ASP A 348 7.81 -18.32 18.20
N SER A 349 6.77 -18.13 17.42
CA SER A 349 6.17 -19.17 16.57
C SER A 349 6.59 -19.09 15.10
N VAL A 350 7.76 -18.58 14.81
CA VAL A 350 8.33 -18.63 13.46
C VAL A 350 8.59 -20.10 13.11
N GLY A 351 7.62 -20.70 12.44
CA GLY A 351 7.72 -22.09 11.98
C GLY A 351 8.75 -22.27 10.88
N ALA A 352 8.98 -23.52 10.48
CA ALA A 352 9.79 -23.82 9.32
C ALA A 352 9.21 -23.09 8.07
N PRO A 353 10.07 -22.64 7.13
CA PRO A 353 9.62 -22.04 5.88
C PRO A 353 8.64 -22.97 5.16
N ALA A 354 7.53 -22.42 4.64
CA ALA A 354 6.56 -23.20 3.88
C ALA A 354 7.18 -23.84 2.63
N PHE A 355 8.20 -23.19 2.05
CA PHE A 355 9.00 -23.70 0.94
C PHE A 355 10.32 -22.95 0.81
N GLY A 356 11.28 -23.57 0.12
CA GLY A 356 12.54 -22.96 -0.28
C GLY A 356 12.64 -22.87 -1.80
N VAL A 357 13.17 -21.77 -2.31
CA VAL A 357 13.32 -21.55 -3.75
C VAL A 357 14.66 -20.89 -4.06
N LYS A 358 15.27 -21.27 -5.18
CA LYS A 358 16.47 -20.61 -5.67
C LYS A 358 16.15 -19.18 -6.14
N ARG A 359 17.05 -18.25 -5.88
CA ARG A 359 16.93 -16.87 -6.37
C ARG A 359 16.67 -16.84 -7.89
N ASN A 360 15.85 -15.93 -8.35
CA ASN A 360 15.44 -15.75 -9.75
C ASN A 360 14.59 -16.88 -10.34
N ARG A 361 14.10 -17.81 -9.55
CA ARG A 361 13.13 -18.80 -9.98
C ARG A 361 11.71 -18.27 -9.75
N ALA A 362 10.86 -18.39 -10.77
CA ALA A 362 9.45 -18.08 -10.63
C ALA A 362 8.76 -19.05 -9.66
N VAL A 363 7.81 -18.54 -8.87
CA VAL A 363 6.97 -19.32 -7.98
C VAL A 363 5.51 -19.03 -8.33
N VAL A 364 4.71 -20.08 -8.41
CA VAL A 364 3.24 -19.98 -8.55
C VAL A 364 2.62 -20.44 -7.23
N LEU A 365 1.92 -19.54 -6.57
CA LEU A 365 1.15 -19.86 -5.37
C LEU A 365 -0.29 -20.15 -5.79
N ALA A 366 -0.76 -21.35 -5.52
CA ALA A 366 -2.17 -21.70 -5.67
C ALA A 366 -2.83 -21.61 -4.29
N LEU A 367 -3.66 -20.60 -4.10
CA LEU A 367 -4.30 -20.30 -2.82
C LEU A 367 -5.72 -20.87 -2.83
N THR A 368 -6.01 -21.74 -1.90
CA THR A 368 -7.36 -22.31 -1.72
C THR A 368 -7.91 -21.87 -0.38
N ASN A 369 -9.01 -21.12 -0.39
CA ASN A 369 -9.73 -20.76 0.82
C ASN A 369 -10.91 -21.73 1.02
N ARG A 370 -10.80 -22.60 2.02
CA ARG A 370 -11.88 -23.50 2.47
C ARG A 370 -12.66 -22.98 3.67
N ALA A 371 -12.30 -21.77 4.14
CA ALA A 371 -13.04 -21.14 5.22
C ALA A 371 -14.36 -20.55 4.70
N ALA A 372 -15.34 -20.45 5.57
CA ALA A 372 -16.65 -19.87 5.25
C ALA A 372 -16.63 -18.33 5.11
N VAL A 373 -15.46 -17.71 5.22
CA VAL A 373 -15.30 -16.25 5.17
C VAL A 373 -14.18 -15.89 4.18
N PRO A 374 -14.26 -14.73 3.53
CA PRO A 374 -13.18 -14.22 2.69
C PRO A 374 -11.87 -14.10 3.47
N ALA A 375 -10.76 -14.42 2.81
CA ALA A 375 -9.42 -14.22 3.36
C ALA A 375 -8.60 -13.33 2.43
N THR A 376 -7.80 -12.45 3.02
CA THR A 376 -6.83 -11.64 2.30
C THR A 376 -5.45 -12.27 2.41
N PHE A 377 -4.80 -12.47 1.28
CA PHE A 377 -3.41 -12.89 1.22
C PHE A 377 -2.51 -11.67 1.03
N HIS A 378 -1.55 -11.51 1.92
CA HIS A 378 -0.54 -10.47 1.85
C HIS A 378 0.86 -11.10 1.89
N LEU A 379 1.69 -10.77 0.90
CA LEU A 379 3.07 -11.20 0.82
C LEU A 379 3.97 -10.00 1.13
N HIS A 380 4.59 -10.01 2.30
CA HIS A 380 5.46 -8.93 2.74
C HIS A 380 6.68 -8.76 1.85
N GLY A 381 7.01 -7.52 1.51
CA GLY A 381 8.21 -7.17 0.74
C GLY A 381 8.24 -7.66 -0.71
N HIS A 382 7.17 -8.28 -1.20
CA HIS A 382 7.11 -8.82 -2.54
C HIS A 382 5.86 -8.36 -3.28
N HIS A 383 5.97 -8.28 -4.60
CA HIS A 383 4.84 -8.10 -5.50
C HIS A 383 4.59 -9.40 -6.27
N PHE A 384 3.35 -9.68 -6.54
CA PHE A 384 2.95 -10.83 -7.33
C PHE A 384 1.95 -10.42 -8.41
N ARG A 385 1.80 -11.26 -9.40
CA ARG A 385 0.80 -11.08 -10.45
C ARG A 385 -0.32 -12.11 -10.23
N LEU A 386 -1.55 -11.64 -10.18
CA LEU A 386 -2.70 -12.52 -10.25
C LEU A 386 -2.75 -13.12 -11.65
N LEU A 387 -2.68 -14.45 -11.73
CA LEU A 387 -2.72 -15.20 -12.99
C LEU A 387 -4.14 -15.60 -13.34
N ASP A 388 -4.84 -16.11 -12.35
CA ASP A 388 -6.20 -16.61 -12.50
C ASP A 388 -6.95 -16.52 -11.18
N ARG A 389 -8.24 -16.37 -11.26
CA ARG A 389 -9.15 -16.40 -10.13
C ARG A 389 -10.31 -17.33 -10.50
N LEU A 390 -10.35 -18.46 -9.80
CA LEU A 390 -11.42 -19.42 -9.94
C LEU A 390 -12.48 -19.10 -8.88
N ASP A 391 -13.55 -18.51 -9.32
CA ASP A 391 -14.74 -18.27 -8.49
C ASP A 391 -15.78 -19.31 -8.86
N ASP A 392 -16.38 -19.93 -7.87
CA ASP A 392 -17.39 -20.98 -8.04
C ASP A 392 -18.80 -20.40 -8.43
N GLY A 393 -18.81 -19.28 -9.11
CA GLY A 393 -20.06 -18.69 -9.58
C GLY A 393 -19.97 -17.27 -10.02
#